data_3a30114d32bc47c1a9fb142afcb220f6
#
_entry.id   3a30114d32bc47c1a9fb142afcb220f6
#
_cell.length_a   1.000
_cell.length_b   1.000
_cell.length_c   1.000
_cell.angle_alpha   90.00
_cell.angle_beta   90.00
_cell.angle_gamma   90.00
#
_symmetry.space_group_name_H-M   'P 1'
#
loop_
_entity.id
_entity.type
_entity.pdbx_description
1 polymer ?
#
loop_
_entity_poly.entity_id
_entity_poly.type
_entity_poly.pdbx_seq_one_letter_code
_entity_poly.pdbx_strand_id
1 'polypeptide(L)'
;LPEKDLYRAAKALKNWFHKYGNRRNRHKARMRYVFYKYGTEEAKRLYLEEFEELKKDGSIDFEAPALPLEHHKPNFPPLKAPTDFETWKHRYAHKQTNAEDLKENLWYAYIPLRHGNNSTDFFAEVAEYLNNYGNDVIRFTKKEQIQVRNIPEEYLTNIYAFFKKLGVYQIDYPVVVTNLTCCTGADTCRLGICLPKGAIDGIAKQLLNSNLNLDAIPDFELRMNGCTNICALATWGDLGFSGRVGRVGDDPYPAYTVWLPVKGKHEIDLQQGYIAAKKIPAFVEDYLRDVIQEQANYADYYDYVAKRGAGFIKELIAKYKEIAPFTEEPDTFYDFGDDEKFSLIKYGKAECSAGLFDIIEIDQDSIREKLGEIDKILGDDKSHTDLTNLTDIVNEEDAKKIEKLLHDIVFSENRMLLVTRGLDPRTDEDVYNGFEKEFIAAGIIPQKFKVLTEKARNNNLLIAEKPLIDELAQLLNDLYQNMDDSLQFKLSSDSSQTDAKDSKEKDNQKEKSVKSVCVSESKNANDKSVESVKSVGQKNGSENEEKESAESAAISPDVKKDFRGVMCPMNFVKTKIALTPMQSGQILEILLDDGAPIENVPGSVKGEGHTILSTEKIENYWKVLIRKK
;
A
#
# COMPACT_ATOMS: atom_id res chain seq x y z
N LEU A 1 26.00 -8.73 1.55
CA LEU A 1 26.08 -8.55 3.00
C LEU A 1 26.55 -9.87 3.60
N PRO A 2 27.62 -9.90 4.42
CA PRO A 2 28.01 -11.09 5.16
C PRO A 2 26.90 -11.55 6.13
N GLU A 3 26.77 -12.88 6.34
CA GLU A 3 25.72 -13.45 7.17
C GLU A 3 25.75 -12.88 8.61
N LYS A 4 26.92 -12.78 9.21
CA LYS A 4 27.11 -12.19 10.55
C LYS A 4 26.58 -10.75 10.68
N ASP A 5 26.46 -10.03 9.59
CA ASP A 5 25.98 -8.64 9.57
C ASP A 5 24.45 -8.52 9.48
N LEU A 6 23.70 -9.62 9.42
CA LEU A 6 22.26 -9.60 9.20
C LEU A 6 21.50 -8.78 10.28
N TYR A 7 21.75 -9.09 11.55
CA TYR A 7 21.11 -8.34 12.65
C TYR A 7 21.59 -6.90 12.73
N ARG A 8 22.86 -6.67 12.43
CA ARG A 8 23.44 -5.32 12.36
C ARG A 8 22.75 -4.48 11.30
N ALA A 9 22.55 -5.02 10.11
CA ALA A 9 21.86 -4.32 9.04
C ALA A 9 20.41 -3.98 9.41
N ALA A 10 19.69 -4.93 10.01
CA ALA A 10 18.32 -4.70 10.47
C ALA A 10 18.25 -3.65 11.60
N LYS A 11 19.18 -3.70 12.56
CA LYS A 11 19.28 -2.72 13.65
C LYS A 11 19.66 -1.33 13.15
N ALA A 12 20.59 -1.26 12.20
CA ALA A 12 20.96 -0.01 11.54
C ALA A 12 19.75 0.62 10.83
N LEU A 13 18.97 -0.16 10.08
CA LEU A 13 17.78 0.30 9.39
C LEU A 13 16.72 0.84 10.37
N LYS A 14 16.51 0.12 11.48
CA LYS A 14 15.59 0.57 12.55
C LYS A 14 16.06 1.89 13.16
N ASN A 15 17.35 2.01 13.50
CA ASN A 15 17.93 3.21 14.12
C ASN A 15 17.85 4.39 13.15
N TRP A 16 18.23 4.18 11.90
CA TRP A 16 18.15 5.17 10.83
C TRP A 16 16.72 5.71 10.66
N PHE A 17 15.73 4.82 10.56
CA PHE A 17 14.33 5.25 10.47
C PHE A 17 13.85 5.95 11.75
N HIS A 18 14.34 5.53 12.92
CA HIS A 18 14.01 6.19 14.19
C HIS A 18 14.55 7.64 14.24
N LYS A 19 15.75 7.88 13.72
CA LYS A 19 16.40 9.20 13.74
C LYS A 19 15.85 10.14 12.66
N TYR A 20 15.65 9.63 11.45
CA TYR A 20 15.41 10.45 10.25
C TYR A 20 13.98 10.33 9.71
N GLY A 21 13.23 9.33 10.12
CA GLY A 21 11.84 9.13 9.71
C GLY A 21 10.88 10.13 10.37
N ASN A 22 9.80 10.42 9.68
CA ASN A 22 8.74 11.24 10.25
C ASN A 22 7.97 10.42 11.30
N ARG A 23 8.14 10.78 12.58
CA ARG A 23 7.49 10.13 13.72
C ARG A 23 6.28 10.93 14.24
N ARG A 24 6.11 12.16 13.78
CA ARG A 24 5.02 13.05 14.19
C ARG A 24 3.78 12.86 13.33
N ASN A 25 3.96 12.58 12.04
CA ASN A 25 2.86 12.32 11.11
C ASN A 25 2.83 10.82 10.77
N ARG A 26 1.81 10.12 11.26
CA ARG A 26 1.61 8.67 11.07
C ARG A 26 1.57 8.27 9.60
N HIS A 27 1.00 9.12 8.74
CA HIS A 27 0.86 8.85 7.31
C HIS A 27 2.17 8.96 6.56
N LYS A 28 3.05 9.87 7.01
CA LYS A 28 4.40 10.04 6.50
C LYS A 28 5.44 9.16 7.24
N ALA A 29 5.01 8.33 8.20
CA ALA A 29 5.86 7.42 8.95
C ALA A 29 6.20 6.15 8.16
N ARG A 30 6.78 6.32 6.98
CA ARG A 30 7.26 5.26 6.08
C ARG A 30 8.65 5.62 5.55
N MET A 31 9.46 4.60 5.26
CA MET A 31 10.84 4.80 4.78
C MET A 31 10.92 5.65 3.50
N ARG A 32 9.97 5.49 2.57
CA ARG A 32 9.92 6.28 1.32
C ARG A 32 10.00 7.80 1.56
N TYR A 33 9.38 8.30 2.63
CA TYR A 33 9.39 9.72 2.96
C TYR A 33 10.75 10.22 3.47
N VAL A 34 11.62 9.31 3.95
CA VAL A 34 13.02 9.67 4.25
C VAL A 34 13.77 9.89 2.94
N PHE A 35 13.55 9.04 1.93
CA PHE A 35 14.14 9.22 0.60
C PHE A 35 13.62 10.49 -0.08
N TYR A 36 12.33 10.80 0.01
CA TYR A 36 11.77 12.05 -0.52
C TYR A 36 12.37 13.29 0.16
N LYS A 37 12.63 13.22 1.47
CA LYS A 37 13.17 14.34 2.24
C LYS A 37 14.66 14.58 1.99
N TYR A 38 15.46 13.53 1.90
CA TYR A 38 16.92 13.62 1.87
C TYR A 38 17.51 13.29 0.50
N GLY A 39 16.74 12.70 -0.41
CA GLY A 39 17.25 12.10 -1.64
C GLY A 39 17.91 10.74 -1.39
N THR A 40 18.11 9.96 -2.46
CA THR A 40 18.60 8.57 -2.36
C THR A 40 20.01 8.50 -1.80
N GLU A 41 20.92 9.31 -2.29
CA GLU A 41 22.34 9.25 -1.90
C GLU A 41 22.55 9.64 -0.44
N GLU A 42 21.92 10.71 0.00
CA GLU A 42 22.04 11.16 1.39
C GLU A 42 21.35 10.18 2.36
N ALA A 43 20.16 9.69 2.03
CA ALA A 43 19.47 8.68 2.82
C ALA A 43 20.30 7.40 2.99
N LYS A 44 20.98 6.97 1.91
CA LYS A 44 21.91 5.83 1.92
C LYS A 44 23.15 6.12 2.77
N ARG A 45 23.74 7.29 2.63
CA ARG A 45 24.91 7.71 3.42
C ARG A 45 24.60 7.66 4.92
N LEU A 46 23.47 8.24 5.33
CA LEU A 46 23.00 8.25 6.72
C LEU A 46 22.74 6.83 7.25
N TYR A 47 22.24 5.92 6.42
CA TYR A 47 22.08 4.51 6.78
C TYR A 47 23.43 3.82 6.98
N LEU A 48 24.37 4.04 6.07
CA LEU A 48 25.70 3.43 6.15
C LEU A 48 26.47 3.92 7.39
N GLU A 49 26.30 5.16 7.81
CA GLU A 49 26.88 5.66 9.07
C GLU A 49 26.36 4.89 10.28
N GLU A 50 25.05 4.65 10.38
CA GLU A 50 24.46 3.84 11.43
C GLU A 50 25.00 2.39 11.41
N PHE A 51 25.16 1.84 10.20
CA PHE A 51 25.67 0.48 10.03
C PHE A 51 27.15 0.37 10.47
N GLU A 52 27.99 1.31 10.04
CA GLU A 52 29.42 1.32 10.43
C GLU A 52 29.60 1.58 11.94
N GLU A 53 28.76 2.41 12.56
CA GLU A 53 28.79 2.62 14.01
C GLU A 53 28.48 1.31 14.76
N LEU A 54 27.49 0.56 14.30
CA LEU A 54 27.12 -0.73 14.89
C LEU A 54 28.16 -1.84 14.66
N LYS A 55 29.09 -1.71 13.70
CA LYS A 55 30.19 -2.66 13.52
C LYS A 55 31.15 -2.69 14.70
N LYS A 56 31.16 -1.62 15.51
CA LYS A 56 31.99 -1.55 16.72
C LYS A 56 31.48 -2.47 17.84
N ASP A 57 30.24 -2.92 17.75
CA ASP A 57 29.58 -3.79 18.72
C ASP A 57 29.47 -5.22 18.17
N GLY A 58 30.46 -6.08 18.53
CA GLY A 58 30.48 -7.48 18.12
C GLY A 58 29.38 -8.35 18.77
N SER A 59 28.68 -7.85 19.81
CA SER A 59 27.59 -8.58 20.47
C SER A 59 26.34 -8.76 19.61
N ILE A 60 26.26 -8.06 18.48
CA ILE A 60 25.14 -8.12 17.52
C ILE A 60 25.48 -8.90 16.24
N ASP A 61 26.60 -9.59 16.21
CA ASP A 61 26.93 -10.52 15.13
C ASP A 61 25.92 -11.66 15.11
N PHE A 62 25.44 -12.00 13.90
CA PHE A 62 24.52 -13.11 13.74
C PHE A 62 25.31 -14.41 13.51
N GLU A 63 24.98 -15.42 14.28
CA GLU A 63 25.41 -16.79 14.05
C GLU A 63 24.17 -17.64 13.80
N ALA A 64 24.06 -18.20 12.60
CA ALA A 64 22.96 -19.11 12.29
C ALA A 64 23.11 -20.38 13.16
N PRO A 65 22.05 -20.83 13.82
CA PRO A 65 22.12 -22.10 14.54
C PRO A 65 22.40 -23.22 13.54
N ALA A 66 23.39 -24.06 13.86
CA ALA A 66 23.64 -25.28 13.09
C ALA A 66 22.47 -26.25 13.33
N LEU A 67 21.62 -26.40 12.32
CA LEU A 67 20.58 -27.43 12.32
C LEU A 67 21.16 -28.71 11.72
N PRO A 68 21.05 -29.87 12.40
CA PRO A 68 21.43 -31.14 11.79
C PRO A 68 20.52 -31.37 10.56
N LEU A 69 21.15 -31.49 9.40
CA LEU A 69 20.46 -31.81 8.16
C LEU A 69 20.35 -33.32 8.04
N GLU A 70 19.15 -33.83 7.94
CA GLU A 70 18.87 -35.24 7.72
C GLU A 70 18.22 -35.39 6.35
N HIS A 71 18.93 -36.11 5.46
CA HIS A 71 18.40 -36.45 4.15
C HIS A 71 18.03 -37.95 4.17
N HIS A 72 16.83 -38.25 3.70
CA HIS A 72 16.36 -39.62 3.61
C HIS A 72 16.07 -40.02 2.17
N LYS A 73 16.42 -41.23 1.81
CA LYS A 73 15.89 -41.81 0.60
C LYS A 73 14.51 -42.39 0.93
N PRO A 74 13.45 -41.97 0.19
CA PRO A 74 12.10 -42.50 0.45
C PRO A 74 12.04 -44.02 0.36
N ASN A 75 11.15 -44.63 1.13
CA ASN A 75 10.93 -46.07 1.16
C ASN A 75 10.00 -46.60 0.05
N PHE A 76 9.63 -45.73 -0.90
CA PHE A 76 8.83 -46.05 -2.07
C PHE A 76 9.65 -45.87 -3.37
N PRO A 77 9.32 -46.58 -4.46
CA PRO A 77 10.10 -46.50 -5.70
C PRO A 77 9.87 -45.18 -6.45
N PRO A 78 10.84 -44.74 -7.27
CA PRO A 78 10.64 -43.68 -8.24
C PRO A 78 9.53 -44.03 -9.23
N LEU A 79 8.69 -43.04 -9.57
CA LEU A 79 7.63 -43.19 -10.55
C LEU A 79 8.17 -43.08 -11.97
N LYS A 80 7.48 -43.72 -12.91
CA LYS A 80 7.76 -43.53 -14.34
C LYS A 80 7.32 -42.13 -14.77
N ALA A 81 8.18 -41.41 -15.49
CA ALA A 81 7.90 -40.08 -15.99
C ALA A 81 6.69 -40.05 -16.95
N PRO A 82 5.69 -39.22 -16.73
CA PRO A 82 4.63 -38.95 -17.72
C PRO A 82 5.15 -38.03 -18.83
N THR A 83 4.38 -37.86 -19.90
CA THR A 83 4.82 -37.15 -21.11
C THR A 83 5.20 -35.69 -20.88
N ASP A 84 4.49 -35.01 -19.95
CA ASP A 84 4.64 -33.59 -19.64
C ASP A 84 5.71 -33.31 -18.56
N PHE A 85 6.29 -34.36 -17.96
CA PHE A 85 7.29 -34.24 -16.89
C PHE A 85 8.57 -33.50 -17.33
N GLU A 86 9.10 -33.78 -18.54
CA GLU A 86 10.34 -33.15 -18.99
C GLU A 86 10.18 -31.64 -19.17
N THR A 87 9.00 -31.18 -19.63
CA THR A 87 8.68 -29.77 -19.74
C THR A 87 8.65 -29.12 -18.35
N TRP A 88 7.98 -29.76 -17.36
CA TRP A 88 7.97 -29.29 -15.99
C TRP A 88 9.37 -29.27 -15.38
N LYS A 89 10.14 -30.34 -15.55
CA LYS A 89 11.51 -30.43 -15.04
C LYS A 89 12.37 -29.29 -15.57
N HIS A 90 12.29 -29.01 -16.88
CA HIS A 90 13.02 -27.91 -17.50
C HIS A 90 12.62 -26.53 -16.94
N ARG A 91 11.34 -26.31 -16.67
CA ARG A 91 10.81 -25.04 -16.17
C ARG A 91 11.09 -24.79 -14.68
N TYR A 92 10.98 -25.82 -13.85
CA TYR A 92 10.87 -25.63 -12.40
C TYR A 92 11.94 -26.36 -11.58
N ALA A 93 12.60 -27.36 -12.11
CA ALA A 93 13.57 -28.15 -11.36
C ALA A 93 15.01 -27.73 -11.69
N HIS A 94 15.81 -27.58 -10.65
CA HIS A 94 17.20 -27.11 -10.76
C HIS A 94 18.11 -27.97 -9.91
N LYS A 95 19.33 -28.23 -10.41
CA LYS A 95 20.35 -28.97 -9.66
C LYS A 95 20.92 -28.09 -8.54
N GLN A 96 21.06 -28.63 -7.34
CA GLN A 96 21.73 -27.95 -6.24
C GLN A 96 23.25 -27.90 -6.53
N THR A 97 23.88 -26.78 -6.15
CA THR A 97 25.24 -26.46 -6.64
C THR A 97 26.33 -26.52 -5.58
N ASN A 98 25.99 -26.77 -4.31
CA ASN A 98 27.04 -26.96 -3.30
C ASN A 98 27.76 -28.32 -3.52
N ALA A 99 29.00 -28.44 -2.98
CA ALA A 99 29.86 -29.60 -3.28
C ALA A 99 29.31 -30.93 -2.73
N GLU A 100 28.55 -30.91 -1.65
CA GLU A 100 27.92 -32.11 -1.06
C GLU A 100 26.70 -32.52 -1.83
N ASP A 101 25.79 -31.60 -2.12
CA ASP A 101 24.58 -31.84 -2.92
C ASP A 101 24.87 -32.33 -4.32
N LEU A 102 25.98 -31.86 -4.93
CA LEU A 102 26.43 -32.35 -6.23
C LEU A 102 26.86 -33.83 -6.21
N LYS A 103 27.50 -34.28 -5.11
CA LYS A 103 27.87 -35.68 -4.94
C LYS A 103 26.66 -36.60 -4.83
N GLU A 104 25.63 -36.11 -4.16
CA GLU A 104 24.37 -36.83 -3.94
C GLU A 104 23.36 -36.64 -5.07
N ASN A 105 23.69 -35.81 -6.10
CA ASN A 105 22.79 -35.46 -7.19
C ASN A 105 21.43 -34.92 -6.75
N LEU A 106 21.46 -33.99 -5.77
CA LEU A 106 20.27 -33.39 -5.21
C LEU A 106 19.75 -32.23 -6.07
N TRP A 107 18.44 -32.11 -6.08
CA TRP A 107 17.70 -31.12 -6.83
C TRP A 107 16.75 -30.33 -5.94
N TYR A 108 16.37 -29.14 -6.39
CA TYR A 108 15.22 -28.40 -5.87
C TYR A 108 14.25 -28.09 -7.00
N ALA A 109 12.99 -27.92 -6.66
CA ALA A 109 11.95 -27.50 -7.59
C ALA A 109 11.07 -26.42 -7.00
N TYR A 110 10.63 -25.50 -7.83
CA TYR A 110 9.60 -24.50 -7.45
C TYR A 110 8.22 -25.06 -7.75
N ILE A 111 7.33 -24.94 -6.78
CA ILE A 111 5.93 -25.33 -6.88
C ILE A 111 5.10 -24.06 -6.81
N PRO A 112 4.44 -23.66 -7.91
CA PRO A 112 3.62 -22.46 -7.93
C PRO A 112 2.38 -22.62 -7.05
N LEU A 113 2.04 -21.56 -6.34
CA LEU A 113 0.79 -21.47 -5.60
C LEU A 113 0.02 -20.24 -6.07
N ARG A 114 -1.28 -20.37 -6.26
CA ARG A 114 -2.11 -19.22 -6.66
C ARG A 114 -2.14 -18.19 -5.53
N HIS A 115 -1.55 -17.01 -5.78
CA HIS A 115 -1.46 -15.89 -4.81
C HIS A 115 -0.85 -16.28 -3.47
N GLY A 116 0.02 -17.29 -3.44
CA GLY A 116 0.65 -17.80 -2.23
C GLY A 116 -0.32 -18.46 -1.23
N ASN A 117 -1.58 -18.66 -1.61
CA ASN A 117 -2.62 -19.16 -0.71
C ASN A 117 -2.93 -20.63 -0.97
N ASN A 118 -3.13 -21.38 0.11
CA ASN A 118 -3.73 -22.70 0.06
C ASN A 118 -4.37 -23.05 1.42
N SER A 119 -5.11 -24.15 1.50
CA SER A 119 -5.74 -24.62 2.74
C SER A 119 -4.71 -25.17 3.73
N THR A 120 -5.06 -25.21 5.00
CA THR A 120 -4.26 -25.89 6.04
C THR A 120 -4.09 -27.37 5.74
N ASP A 121 -5.13 -28.03 5.21
CA ASP A 121 -5.08 -29.45 4.84
C ASP A 121 -4.07 -29.70 3.71
N PHE A 122 -4.01 -28.82 2.70
CA PHE A 122 -2.99 -28.89 1.66
C PHE A 122 -1.57 -28.86 2.28
N PHE A 123 -1.30 -27.92 3.18
CA PHE A 123 0.02 -27.84 3.82
C PHE A 123 0.31 -29.03 4.74
N ALA A 124 -0.71 -29.60 5.39
CA ALA A 124 -0.55 -30.81 6.19
C ALA A 124 -0.14 -32.01 5.31
N GLU A 125 -0.82 -32.22 4.17
CA GLU A 125 -0.49 -33.27 3.21
C GLU A 125 0.91 -33.07 2.60
N VAL A 126 1.28 -31.82 2.29
CA VAL A 126 2.63 -31.48 1.80
C VAL A 126 3.68 -31.82 2.84
N ALA A 127 3.48 -31.45 4.11
CA ALA A 127 4.41 -31.73 5.19
C ALA A 127 4.57 -33.23 5.43
N GLU A 128 3.46 -33.99 5.47
CA GLU A 128 3.48 -35.44 5.64
C GLU A 128 4.24 -36.13 4.51
N TYR A 129 3.97 -35.75 3.26
CA TYR A 129 4.63 -36.34 2.11
C TYR A 129 6.12 -36.01 2.06
N LEU A 130 6.49 -34.75 2.25
CA LEU A 130 7.88 -34.30 2.16
C LEU A 130 8.76 -34.83 3.30
N ASN A 131 8.18 -35.22 4.43
CA ASN A 131 8.89 -35.85 5.54
C ASN A 131 9.63 -37.15 5.14
N ASN A 132 9.20 -37.79 4.04
CA ASN A 132 9.91 -38.94 3.49
C ASN A 132 11.29 -38.62 2.92
N TYR A 133 11.63 -37.35 2.69
CA TYR A 133 12.91 -36.89 2.14
C TYR A 133 13.86 -36.32 3.20
N GLY A 134 13.43 -36.29 4.46
CA GLY A 134 14.20 -35.74 5.58
C GLY A 134 13.67 -34.41 6.09
N ASN A 135 14.49 -33.69 6.82
CA ASN A 135 14.19 -32.34 7.28
C ASN A 135 14.70 -31.28 6.28
N ASP A 136 14.34 -30.01 6.47
CA ASP A 136 14.80 -28.90 5.63
C ASP A 136 14.50 -29.04 4.13
N VAL A 137 13.41 -29.72 3.77
CA VAL A 137 13.01 -30.01 2.40
C VAL A 137 12.04 -28.98 1.80
N ILE A 138 11.59 -27.99 2.58
CA ILE A 138 10.63 -26.98 2.14
C ILE A 138 11.11 -25.57 2.49
N ARG A 139 10.89 -24.63 1.58
CA ARG A 139 11.06 -23.20 1.75
C ARG A 139 9.88 -22.46 1.16
N PHE A 140 9.44 -21.41 1.82
CA PHE A 140 8.53 -20.43 1.23
C PHE A 140 9.34 -19.32 0.58
N THR A 141 8.98 -18.95 -0.65
CA THR A 141 9.70 -17.95 -1.43
C THR A 141 8.97 -16.61 -1.46
N LYS A 142 9.69 -15.53 -1.71
CA LYS A 142 9.10 -14.20 -1.93
C LYS A 142 8.31 -14.08 -3.24
N LYS A 143 8.32 -15.12 -4.08
CA LYS A 143 7.54 -15.23 -5.32
C LYS A 143 6.21 -15.98 -5.09
N GLU A 144 5.76 -16.11 -3.83
CA GLU A 144 4.51 -16.78 -3.48
C GLU A 144 4.48 -18.27 -3.90
N GLN A 145 5.64 -18.93 -3.85
CA GLN A 145 5.84 -20.32 -4.25
C GLN A 145 6.41 -21.14 -3.09
N ILE A 146 6.26 -22.45 -3.18
CA ILE A 146 7.03 -23.40 -2.37
C ILE A 146 8.28 -23.81 -3.16
N GLN A 147 9.45 -23.77 -2.53
CA GLN A 147 10.63 -24.46 -3.01
C GLN A 147 10.75 -25.79 -2.25
N VAL A 148 10.67 -26.89 -2.97
CA VAL A 148 10.98 -28.24 -2.46
C VAL A 148 12.42 -28.55 -2.82
N ARG A 149 13.25 -28.96 -1.85
CA ARG A 149 14.70 -29.13 -2.03
C ARG A 149 15.19 -30.46 -1.45
N ASN A 150 16.46 -30.76 -1.68
CA ASN A 150 17.12 -31.98 -1.24
C ASN A 150 16.47 -33.25 -1.81
N ILE A 151 15.98 -33.18 -3.06
CA ILE A 151 15.32 -34.28 -3.73
C ILE A 151 16.31 -35.00 -4.65
N PRO A 152 16.54 -36.31 -4.48
CA PRO A 152 17.31 -37.08 -5.45
C PRO A 152 16.64 -37.03 -6.84
N GLU A 153 17.42 -36.92 -7.90
CA GLU A 153 16.92 -36.70 -9.27
C GLU A 153 15.86 -37.72 -9.68
N GLU A 154 16.05 -39.00 -9.33
CA GLU A 154 15.10 -40.07 -9.66
C GLU A 154 13.71 -39.91 -9.03
N TYR A 155 13.57 -39.06 -7.97
CA TYR A 155 12.31 -38.80 -7.28
C TYR A 155 11.62 -37.50 -7.73
N LEU A 156 12.19 -36.73 -8.64
CA LEU A 156 11.53 -35.52 -9.16
C LEU A 156 10.17 -35.84 -9.80
N THR A 157 10.03 -37.01 -10.43
CA THR A 157 8.75 -37.48 -10.98
C THR A 157 7.70 -37.67 -9.87
N ASN A 158 8.11 -38.16 -8.72
CA ASN A 158 7.22 -38.35 -7.56
C ASN A 158 6.75 -37.00 -7.01
N ILE A 159 7.62 -35.99 -6.93
CA ILE A 159 7.28 -34.63 -6.53
C ILE A 159 6.26 -34.03 -7.50
N TYR A 160 6.53 -34.10 -8.82
CA TYR A 160 5.62 -33.61 -9.83
C TYR A 160 4.23 -34.27 -9.74
N ALA A 161 4.18 -35.61 -9.67
CA ALA A 161 2.94 -36.37 -9.58
C ALA A 161 2.16 -36.07 -8.29
N PHE A 162 2.87 -35.90 -7.17
CA PHE A 162 2.26 -35.55 -5.89
C PHE A 162 1.54 -34.20 -5.96
N PHE A 163 2.21 -33.13 -6.37
CA PHE A 163 1.61 -31.80 -6.45
C PHE A 163 0.52 -31.70 -7.51
N LYS A 164 0.66 -32.43 -8.62
CA LYS A 164 -0.41 -32.53 -9.64
C LYS A 164 -1.66 -33.19 -9.07
N LYS A 165 -1.51 -34.26 -8.28
CA LYS A 165 -2.59 -34.94 -7.57
C LYS A 165 -3.26 -34.06 -6.52
N LEU A 166 -2.50 -33.20 -5.83
CA LEU A 166 -3.02 -32.22 -4.89
C LEU A 166 -3.79 -31.06 -5.55
N GLY A 167 -3.88 -31.06 -6.88
CA GLY A 167 -4.63 -30.05 -7.61
C GLY A 167 -3.87 -28.72 -7.84
N VAL A 168 -2.54 -28.74 -7.80
CA VAL A 168 -1.72 -27.58 -8.20
C VAL A 168 -1.79 -27.44 -9.72
N TYR A 169 -2.89 -26.85 -10.22
CA TYR A 169 -3.18 -26.76 -11.65
C TYR A 169 -2.19 -25.87 -12.43
N GLN A 170 -1.50 -24.95 -11.74
CA GLN A 170 -0.49 -24.08 -12.35
C GLN A 170 0.87 -24.78 -12.56
N ILE A 171 1.02 -26.03 -12.13
CA ILE A 171 2.29 -26.76 -12.16
C ILE A 171 2.85 -26.95 -13.60
N ASP A 172 1.98 -26.94 -14.60
CA ASP A 172 2.33 -27.10 -16.01
C ASP A 172 2.43 -25.74 -16.76
N TYR A 173 2.17 -24.60 -16.10
CA TYR A 173 2.19 -23.29 -16.74
C TYR A 173 3.62 -22.83 -17.09
N PRO A 174 3.80 -21.95 -18.09
CA PRO A 174 5.08 -21.26 -18.29
C PRO A 174 5.51 -20.47 -17.04
N VAL A 175 6.82 -20.43 -16.77
CA VAL A 175 7.37 -19.81 -15.55
C VAL A 175 6.98 -18.33 -15.42
N VAL A 176 6.96 -17.60 -16.53
CA VAL A 176 6.55 -16.18 -16.52
C VAL A 176 5.13 -15.99 -15.97
N VAL A 177 4.22 -16.94 -16.23
CA VAL A 177 2.83 -16.87 -15.70
C VAL A 177 2.79 -17.16 -14.20
N THR A 178 3.65 -18.03 -13.70
CA THR A 178 3.73 -18.35 -12.26
C THR A 178 4.63 -17.39 -11.47
N ASN A 179 5.40 -16.55 -12.16
CA ASN A 179 6.15 -15.43 -11.58
C ASN A 179 5.35 -14.12 -11.50
N LEU A 180 4.04 -14.16 -11.80
CA LEU A 180 3.13 -13.04 -11.58
C LEU A 180 2.85 -12.93 -10.08
N THR A 181 3.53 -12.02 -9.39
CA THR A 181 3.45 -11.87 -7.93
C THR A 181 2.63 -10.65 -7.56
N CYS A 182 1.77 -10.75 -6.55
CA CYS A 182 0.97 -9.63 -6.09
C CYS A 182 0.87 -9.54 -4.55
N CYS A 183 0.54 -8.37 -4.05
CA CYS A 183 0.15 -8.25 -2.65
C CYS A 183 -1.33 -8.66 -2.46
N THR A 184 -1.75 -8.82 -1.19
CA THR A 184 -3.12 -9.21 -0.88
C THR A 184 -4.18 -8.22 -1.41
N GLY A 185 -3.82 -6.94 -1.62
CA GLY A 185 -4.74 -5.92 -2.15
C GLY A 185 -5.91 -5.57 -1.25
N ALA A 186 -6.87 -4.83 -1.81
CA ALA A 186 -8.07 -4.35 -1.09
C ALA A 186 -9.02 -5.49 -0.67
N ASP A 187 -8.80 -6.71 -1.11
CA ASP A 187 -9.54 -7.90 -0.71
C ASP A 187 -9.47 -8.11 0.82
N THR A 188 -8.28 -8.00 1.41
CA THR A 188 -8.06 -8.18 2.85
C THR A 188 -7.23 -7.05 3.48
N CYS A 189 -6.48 -6.30 2.68
CA CYS A 189 -5.66 -5.20 3.17
C CYS A 189 -6.48 -3.92 3.29
N ARG A 190 -6.56 -3.40 4.50
CA ARG A 190 -7.24 -2.14 4.81
C ARG A 190 -6.62 -0.90 4.15
N LEU A 191 -5.39 -1.02 3.64
CA LEU A 191 -4.65 0.01 2.91
C LEU A 191 -4.75 -0.16 1.38
N GLY A 192 -5.42 -1.23 0.93
CA GLY A 192 -5.56 -1.53 -0.49
C GLY A 192 -6.51 -0.55 -1.17
N ILE A 193 -6.16 -0.17 -2.39
CA ILE A 193 -7.00 0.63 -3.29
C ILE A 193 -7.64 -0.27 -4.33
N CYS A 194 -6.85 -1.18 -4.91
CA CYS A 194 -7.25 -2.07 -5.99
C CYS A 194 -7.12 -3.55 -5.60
N LEU A 195 -7.69 -4.42 -6.42
CA LEU A 195 -7.72 -5.88 -6.29
C LEU A 195 -6.67 -6.55 -7.19
N PRO A 196 -5.38 -6.57 -6.82
CA PRO A 196 -4.31 -7.05 -7.68
C PRO A 196 -4.39 -8.56 -7.96
N LYS A 197 -4.96 -9.37 -7.09
CA LYS A 197 -5.14 -10.82 -7.30
C LYS A 197 -5.98 -11.10 -8.55
N GLY A 198 -7.14 -10.44 -8.66
CA GLY A 198 -8.00 -10.58 -9.83
C GLY A 198 -7.35 -10.04 -11.10
N ALA A 199 -6.59 -8.94 -11.01
CA ALA A 199 -5.84 -8.39 -12.13
C ALA A 199 -4.74 -9.37 -12.61
N ILE A 200 -4.00 -10.02 -11.70
CA ILE A 200 -3.02 -11.07 -12.00
C ILE A 200 -3.68 -12.27 -12.69
N ASP A 201 -4.84 -12.73 -12.20
CA ASP A 201 -5.59 -13.79 -12.87
C ASP A 201 -6.02 -13.40 -14.29
N GLY A 202 -6.42 -12.13 -14.49
CA GLY A 202 -6.72 -11.59 -15.81
C GLY A 202 -5.51 -11.59 -16.74
N ILE A 203 -4.33 -11.19 -16.25
CA ILE A 203 -3.07 -11.26 -17.00
C ILE A 203 -2.71 -12.71 -17.32
N ALA A 204 -2.74 -13.61 -16.34
CA ALA A 204 -2.45 -15.04 -16.54
C ALA A 204 -3.34 -15.64 -17.61
N LYS A 205 -4.65 -15.39 -17.55
CA LYS A 205 -5.62 -15.84 -18.54
C LYS A 205 -5.31 -15.31 -19.94
N GLN A 206 -4.98 -14.02 -20.04
CA GLN A 206 -4.62 -13.39 -21.32
C GLN A 206 -3.37 -14.03 -21.93
N LEU A 207 -2.31 -14.20 -21.13
CA LEU A 207 -1.04 -14.77 -21.56
C LEU A 207 -1.17 -16.25 -21.97
N LEU A 208 -1.91 -17.05 -21.20
CA LEU A 208 -2.15 -18.47 -21.53
C LEU A 208 -2.96 -18.67 -22.82
N ASN A 209 -3.80 -17.70 -23.18
CA ASN A 209 -4.57 -17.70 -24.42
C ASN A 209 -3.84 -17.01 -25.59
N SER A 210 -2.69 -16.39 -25.33
CA SER A 210 -1.89 -15.73 -26.35
C SER A 210 -1.08 -16.77 -27.16
N ASN A 211 -0.61 -16.35 -28.33
CA ASN A 211 0.32 -17.14 -29.16
C ASN A 211 1.79 -16.81 -28.87
N LEU A 212 2.11 -16.27 -27.68
CA LEU A 212 3.46 -15.89 -27.30
C LEU A 212 4.27 -17.11 -26.88
N ASN A 213 5.54 -17.16 -27.29
CA ASN A 213 6.50 -18.12 -26.76
C ASN A 213 6.97 -17.65 -25.36
N LEU A 214 6.18 -17.93 -24.34
CA LEU A 214 6.43 -17.49 -22.97
C LEU A 214 7.66 -18.16 -22.34
N ASP A 215 8.10 -19.30 -22.84
CA ASP A 215 9.33 -19.97 -22.40
C ASP A 215 10.61 -19.25 -22.88
N ALA A 216 10.49 -18.27 -23.78
CA ALA A 216 11.62 -17.42 -24.19
C ALA A 216 12.04 -16.40 -23.11
N ILE A 217 11.19 -16.16 -22.10
CA ILE A 217 11.42 -15.17 -21.04
C ILE A 217 11.14 -15.77 -19.64
N PRO A 218 11.76 -16.91 -19.27
CA PRO A 218 11.41 -17.65 -18.04
C PRO A 218 11.70 -16.84 -16.76
N ASP A 219 12.68 -15.95 -16.81
CA ASP A 219 13.11 -15.16 -15.65
C ASP A 219 12.34 -13.84 -15.48
N PHE A 220 11.43 -13.52 -16.41
CA PHE A 220 10.68 -12.27 -16.35
C PHE A 220 9.74 -12.23 -15.14
N GLU A 221 9.88 -11.18 -14.32
CA GLU A 221 9.11 -10.98 -13.09
C GLU A 221 8.14 -9.80 -13.22
N LEU A 222 6.86 -10.08 -13.19
CA LEU A 222 5.83 -9.05 -13.06
C LEU A 222 5.35 -8.98 -11.60
N ARG A 223 5.31 -7.77 -11.03
CA ARG A 223 4.94 -7.53 -9.65
C ARG A 223 3.84 -6.49 -9.54
N MET A 224 2.77 -6.83 -8.81
CA MET A 224 1.58 -5.97 -8.71
C MET A 224 1.21 -5.68 -7.25
N ASN A 225 0.92 -4.42 -6.96
CA ASN A 225 0.51 -3.95 -5.64
C ASN A 225 -0.85 -3.28 -5.71
N GLY A 226 -1.71 -3.51 -4.72
CA GLY A 226 -3.03 -2.89 -4.65
C GLY A 226 -3.01 -1.42 -4.23
N CYS A 227 -1.85 -0.83 -3.88
CA CYS A 227 -1.68 0.57 -3.51
C CYS A 227 -0.22 1.02 -3.59
N THR A 228 0.05 2.28 -3.31
CA THR A 228 1.38 2.91 -3.36
C THR A 228 2.37 2.46 -2.29
N ASN A 229 1.97 1.61 -1.33
CA ASN A 229 2.89 1.06 -0.31
C ASN A 229 3.88 0.02 -0.85
N ILE A 230 3.66 -0.50 -2.08
CA ILE A 230 4.59 -1.36 -2.82
C ILE A 230 5.05 -2.60 -2.03
N CYS A 231 4.14 -3.26 -1.29
CA CYS A 231 4.47 -4.42 -0.46
C CYS A 231 4.98 -5.64 -1.25
N ALA A 232 4.51 -5.86 -2.50
CA ALA A 232 5.01 -6.89 -3.40
C ALA A 232 6.20 -6.41 -4.25
N LEU A 233 6.82 -5.28 -3.90
CA LEU A 233 8.03 -4.76 -4.53
C LEU A 233 7.89 -4.51 -6.04
N ALA A 234 6.81 -3.82 -6.49
CA ALA A 234 6.57 -3.51 -7.90
C ALA A 234 7.78 -2.85 -8.59
N THR A 235 8.53 -2.02 -7.88
CA THR A 235 9.74 -1.35 -8.41
C THR A 235 10.96 -2.28 -8.57
N TRP A 236 10.86 -3.55 -8.18
CA TRP A 236 11.93 -4.55 -8.27
C TRP A 236 11.65 -5.64 -9.30
N GLY A 237 10.44 -5.67 -9.86
CA GLY A 237 10.10 -6.54 -10.97
C GLY A 237 10.62 -5.99 -12.29
N ASP A 238 10.63 -6.81 -13.33
CA ASP A 238 10.93 -6.39 -14.70
C ASP A 238 9.82 -5.50 -15.26
N LEU A 239 8.59 -5.72 -14.81
CA LEU A 239 7.44 -4.84 -15.00
C LEU A 239 6.65 -4.78 -13.70
N GLY A 240 6.37 -3.57 -13.23
CA GLY A 240 5.68 -3.37 -11.97
C GLY A 240 4.41 -2.55 -12.09
N PHE A 241 3.47 -2.81 -11.17
CA PHE A 241 2.21 -2.08 -11.07
C PHE A 241 1.90 -1.71 -9.62
N SER A 242 1.43 -0.49 -9.38
CA SER A 242 0.90 -0.09 -8.07
C SER A 242 -0.45 0.59 -8.20
N GLY A 243 -1.42 0.09 -7.43
CA GLY A 243 -2.81 0.53 -7.46
C GLY A 243 -2.97 2.01 -7.14
N ARG A 244 -3.82 2.65 -7.90
CA ARG A 244 -4.25 4.05 -7.75
C ARG A 244 -5.69 4.22 -8.22
N VAL A 245 -6.23 5.40 -8.03
CA VAL A 245 -7.53 5.79 -8.59
C VAL A 245 -7.32 6.59 -9.87
N GLY A 246 -8.04 6.22 -10.94
CA GLY A 246 -8.25 7.07 -12.10
C GLY A 246 -9.62 7.73 -12.04
N ARG A 247 -9.89 8.76 -12.86
CA ARG A 247 -11.18 9.43 -12.94
C ARG A 247 -11.54 9.78 -14.37
N VAL A 248 -12.85 9.69 -14.68
CA VAL A 248 -13.48 10.27 -15.86
C VAL A 248 -14.64 11.12 -15.35
N GLY A 249 -14.51 12.43 -15.42
CA GLY A 249 -15.42 13.32 -14.70
C GLY A 249 -15.40 13.00 -13.21
N ASP A 250 -16.57 12.76 -12.63
CA ASP A 250 -16.70 12.39 -11.21
C ASP A 250 -16.62 10.90 -10.93
N ASP A 251 -16.61 10.07 -11.95
CA ASP A 251 -16.60 8.62 -11.81
C ASP A 251 -15.18 8.09 -11.56
N PRO A 252 -14.87 7.54 -10.37
CA PRO A 252 -13.61 6.90 -10.12
C PRO A 252 -13.56 5.51 -10.77
N TYR A 253 -12.37 5.11 -11.23
CA TYR A 253 -12.11 3.77 -11.72
C TYR A 253 -10.79 3.22 -11.17
N PRO A 254 -10.65 1.88 -11.03
CA PRO A 254 -9.40 1.27 -10.59
C PRO A 254 -8.33 1.41 -11.66
N ALA A 255 -7.16 1.87 -11.28
CA ALA A 255 -6.02 2.07 -12.18
C ALA A 255 -4.72 1.63 -11.51
N TYR A 256 -3.67 1.48 -12.30
CA TYR A 256 -2.35 1.13 -11.80
C TYR A 256 -1.27 1.98 -12.46
N THR A 257 -0.39 2.52 -11.63
CA THR A 257 0.87 3.13 -12.06
C THR A 257 1.80 2.06 -12.58
N VAL A 258 2.44 2.30 -13.72
CA VAL A 258 3.38 1.40 -14.38
C VAL A 258 4.81 1.76 -13.99
N TRP A 259 5.59 0.75 -13.57
CA TRP A 259 6.99 0.87 -13.16
C TRP A 259 7.90 0.02 -14.03
N LEU A 260 9.04 0.57 -14.42
CA LEU A 260 10.11 -0.18 -15.08
C LEU A 260 11.39 -0.14 -14.23
N PRO A 261 12.19 -1.24 -14.19
CA PRO A 261 13.44 -1.27 -13.48
C PRO A 261 14.54 -0.53 -14.23
N VAL A 262 15.55 -0.02 -13.51
CA VAL A 262 16.82 0.43 -14.09
C VAL A 262 17.99 -0.22 -13.38
N LYS A 263 18.85 -0.87 -14.15
CA LYS A 263 20.04 -1.54 -13.66
C LYS A 263 21.03 -0.51 -13.08
N GLY A 264 21.47 -0.78 -11.84
CA GLY A 264 22.53 0.00 -11.19
C GLY A 264 22.13 1.38 -10.69
N LYS A 265 20.89 1.82 -10.89
CA LYS A 265 20.31 3.02 -10.31
C LYS A 265 19.15 2.63 -9.44
N HIS A 266 19.28 2.84 -8.13
CA HIS A 266 18.18 2.73 -7.18
C HIS A 266 17.25 3.95 -7.27
N GLU A 267 17.03 4.48 -8.46
CA GLU A 267 16.12 5.60 -8.69
C GLU A 267 14.70 5.06 -8.64
N ILE A 268 13.95 5.52 -7.66
CA ILE A 268 12.53 5.23 -7.43
C ILE A 268 11.64 5.76 -8.59
N ASP A 269 12.22 6.46 -9.57
CA ASP A 269 11.50 7.30 -10.53
C ASP A 269 11.39 6.74 -11.94
N LEU A 270 11.13 5.44 -12.08
CA LEU A 270 10.70 4.94 -13.39
C LEU A 270 9.20 4.74 -13.47
N GLN A 271 8.47 5.61 -12.84
CA GLN A 271 7.06 5.75 -13.05
C GLN A 271 6.81 6.23 -14.49
N GLN A 272 6.22 5.37 -15.32
CA GLN A 272 6.01 5.65 -16.73
C GLN A 272 4.67 6.32 -17.04
N GLY A 273 3.70 6.22 -16.12
CA GLY A 273 2.33 6.65 -16.28
C GLY A 273 1.39 5.68 -15.58
N TYR A 274 0.11 5.69 -15.93
CA TYR A 274 -0.89 4.78 -15.36
C TYR A 274 -1.88 4.27 -16.41
N ILE A 275 -2.52 3.14 -16.10
CA ILE A 275 -3.48 2.44 -16.97
C ILE A 275 -4.65 1.97 -16.12
N ALA A 276 -5.87 1.99 -16.69
CA ALA A 276 -7.05 1.39 -16.06
C ALA A 276 -6.85 -0.12 -15.85
N ALA A 277 -7.31 -0.65 -14.72
CA ALA A 277 -7.12 -2.04 -14.34
C ALA A 277 -7.52 -3.02 -15.45
N LYS A 278 -8.68 -2.85 -16.04
CA LYS A 278 -9.22 -3.74 -17.11
C LYS A 278 -8.41 -3.73 -18.40
N LYS A 279 -7.60 -2.69 -18.65
CA LYS A 279 -6.74 -2.62 -19.85
C LYS A 279 -5.38 -3.33 -19.64
N ILE A 280 -5.00 -3.64 -18.40
CA ILE A 280 -3.66 -4.20 -18.07
C ILE A 280 -3.38 -5.55 -18.75
N PRO A 281 -4.30 -6.53 -18.81
CA PRO A 281 -3.98 -7.80 -19.46
C PRO A 281 -3.54 -7.65 -20.92
N ALA A 282 -4.23 -6.84 -21.71
CA ALA A 282 -3.88 -6.56 -23.10
C ALA A 282 -2.57 -5.75 -23.21
N PHE A 283 -2.37 -4.77 -22.33
CA PHE A 283 -1.14 -4.00 -22.25
C PHE A 283 0.07 -4.91 -21.96
N VAL A 284 -0.04 -5.85 -21.01
CA VAL A 284 1.04 -6.78 -20.66
C VAL A 284 1.34 -7.72 -21.84
N GLU A 285 0.32 -8.24 -22.51
CA GLU A 285 0.52 -9.07 -23.71
C GLU A 285 1.27 -8.31 -24.80
N ASP A 286 0.86 -7.08 -25.14
CA ASP A 286 1.52 -6.25 -26.14
C ASP A 286 2.97 -5.96 -25.76
N TYR A 287 3.25 -5.65 -24.49
CA TYR A 287 4.59 -5.40 -24.00
C TYR A 287 5.47 -6.65 -24.08
N LEU A 288 4.99 -7.80 -23.60
CA LEU A 288 5.76 -9.05 -23.66
C LEU A 288 5.97 -9.55 -25.08
N ARG A 289 5.06 -9.25 -25.99
CA ARG A 289 5.25 -9.54 -27.42
C ARG A 289 6.47 -8.82 -27.96
N ASP A 290 6.62 -7.54 -27.67
CA ASP A 290 7.79 -6.74 -28.08
C ASP A 290 9.07 -7.23 -27.39
N VAL A 291 9.01 -7.51 -26.07
CA VAL A 291 10.17 -8.07 -25.33
C VAL A 291 10.66 -9.37 -25.99
N ILE A 292 9.76 -10.32 -26.25
CA ILE A 292 10.12 -11.62 -26.86
C ILE A 292 10.71 -11.45 -28.26
N GLN A 293 10.19 -10.54 -29.06
CA GLN A 293 10.64 -10.29 -30.42
C GLN A 293 11.99 -9.57 -30.48
N GLU A 294 12.21 -8.64 -29.58
CA GLU A 294 13.31 -7.68 -29.68
C GLU A 294 14.48 -7.94 -28.72
N GLN A 295 14.29 -8.68 -27.61
CA GLN A 295 15.31 -8.83 -26.56
C GLN A 295 16.66 -9.36 -27.08
N ALA A 296 16.66 -10.19 -28.10
CA ALA A 296 17.88 -10.73 -28.67
C ALA A 296 18.77 -9.66 -29.34
N ASN A 297 18.23 -8.48 -29.63
CA ASN A 297 18.94 -7.34 -30.21
C ASN A 297 19.69 -6.50 -29.15
N TYR A 298 19.55 -6.85 -27.85
CA TYR A 298 20.09 -6.12 -26.71
C TYR A 298 20.99 -7.02 -25.85
N ALA A 299 21.88 -6.40 -25.08
CA ALA A 299 22.81 -7.15 -24.23
C ALA A 299 22.09 -7.89 -23.07
N ASP A 300 21.06 -7.30 -22.52
CA ASP A 300 20.17 -7.88 -21.52
C ASP A 300 18.83 -7.12 -21.51
N TYR A 301 17.90 -7.54 -20.65
CA TYR A 301 16.61 -6.88 -20.53
C TYR A 301 16.72 -5.41 -20.11
N TYR A 302 17.69 -5.04 -19.28
CA TYR A 302 17.89 -3.65 -18.85
C TYR A 302 18.40 -2.77 -19.99
N ASP A 303 19.25 -3.31 -20.87
CA ASP A 303 19.69 -2.63 -22.08
C ASP A 303 18.52 -2.44 -23.06
N TYR A 304 17.65 -3.44 -23.19
CA TYR A 304 16.39 -3.32 -23.93
C TYR A 304 15.51 -2.19 -23.34
N VAL A 305 15.28 -2.18 -22.02
CA VAL A 305 14.47 -1.15 -21.36
C VAL A 305 15.04 0.25 -21.61
N ALA A 306 16.36 0.41 -21.46
CA ALA A 306 17.01 1.71 -21.62
C ALA A 306 16.93 2.26 -23.04
N LYS A 307 17.04 1.40 -24.07
CA LYS A 307 17.14 1.83 -25.47
C LYS A 307 15.81 1.79 -26.23
N ARG A 308 14.87 0.94 -25.83
CA ARG A 308 13.59 0.72 -26.50
C ARG A 308 12.39 0.63 -25.54
N GLY A 309 12.46 -0.25 -24.55
CA GLY A 309 11.31 -0.66 -23.75
C GLY A 309 10.61 0.50 -23.03
N ALA A 310 11.38 1.45 -22.52
CA ALA A 310 10.81 2.63 -21.85
C ALA A 310 10.05 3.55 -22.84
N GLY A 311 10.54 3.70 -24.07
CA GLY A 311 9.84 4.43 -25.13
C GLY A 311 8.55 3.70 -25.53
N PHE A 312 8.65 2.40 -25.78
CA PHE A 312 7.51 1.57 -26.18
C PHE A 312 6.41 1.51 -25.11
N ILE A 313 6.75 1.45 -23.82
CA ILE A 313 5.76 1.52 -22.76
C ILE A 313 4.99 2.86 -22.79
N LYS A 314 5.65 3.99 -23.07
CA LYS A 314 4.95 5.28 -23.20
C LYS A 314 3.96 5.28 -24.36
N GLU A 315 4.33 4.66 -25.50
CA GLU A 315 3.43 4.47 -26.64
C GLU A 315 2.23 3.58 -26.27
N LEU A 316 2.47 2.49 -25.54
CA LEU A 316 1.39 1.62 -25.05
C LEU A 316 0.49 2.34 -24.04
N ILE A 317 1.06 3.10 -23.12
CA ILE A 317 0.26 3.92 -22.19
C ILE A 317 -0.62 4.89 -22.96
N ALA A 318 -0.09 5.58 -23.97
CA ALA A 318 -0.87 6.47 -24.82
C ALA A 318 -1.99 5.72 -25.56
N LYS A 319 -1.72 4.50 -26.06
CA LYS A 319 -2.72 3.63 -26.70
C LYS A 319 -3.88 3.26 -25.78
N TYR A 320 -3.61 3.00 -24.50
CA TYR A 320 -4.59 2.53 -23.53
C TYR A 320 -5.11 3.62 -22.58
N LYS A 321 -4.71 4.88 -22.75
CA LYS A 321 -5.02 5.98 -21.84
C LYS A 321 -6.49 6.43 -21.91
N GLU A 322 -7.10 6.42 -23.09
CA GLU A 322 -8.45 6.91 -23.26
C GLU A 322 -9.46 5.96 -22.62
N ILE A 323 -10.29 6.51 -21.75
CA ILE A 323 -11.36 5.82 -21.04
C ILE A 323 -12.66 6.56 -21.36
N ALA A 324 -13.61 5.85 -21.96
CA ALA A 324 -14.92 6.39 -22.22
C ALA A 324 -15.72 6.59 -20.91
N PRO A 325 -16.75 7.46 -20.90
CA PRO A 325 -17.64 7.63 -19.76
C PRO A 325 -18.29 6.30 -19.33
N PHE A 326 -18.72 6.21 -18.06
CA PHE A 326 -19.36 5.01 -17.50
C PHE A 326 -20.52 4.48 -18.36
N THR A 327 -21.27 5.36 -18.99
CA THR A 327 -22.41 5.00 -19.88
C THR A 327 -21.99 4.25 -21.15
N GLU A 328 -20.74 4.39 -21.58
CA GLU A 328 -20.22 3.79 -22.82
C GLU A 328 -19.30 2.60 -22.54
N GLU A 329 -18.49 2.66 -21.48
CA GLU A 329 -17.52 1.62 -21.10
C GLU A 329 -17.65 1.25 -19.60
N PRO A 330 -18.80 0.72 -19.14
CA PRO A 330 -19.07 0.50 -17.72
C PRO A 330 -18.09 -0.46 -17.06
N ASP A 331 -17.59 -1.49 -17.76
CA ASP A 331 -16.68 -2.52 -17.20
C ASP A 331 -15.38 -1.93 -16.66
N THR A 332 -14.88 -0.84 -17.22
CA THR A 332 -13.66 -0.14 -16.76
C THR A 332 -13.80 0.41 -15.33
N PHE A 333 -15.04 0.67 -14.89
CA PHE A 333 -15.33 1.20 -13.55
C PHE A 333 -15.57 0.13 -12.48
N TYR A 334 -15.29 -1.13 -12.79
CA TYR A 334 -15.29 -2.24 -11.84
C TYR A 334 -13.88 -2.80 -11.70
N ASP A 335 -13.48 -3.16 -10.48
CA ASP A 335 -12.20 -3.84 -10.31
C ASP A 335 -12.32 -5.33 -10.69
N PHE A 336 -11.22 -6.02 -10.81
CA PHE A 336 -11.19 -7.44 -11.11
C PHE A 336 -11.76 -8.26 -9.95
N GLY A 337 -12.80 -9.06 -10.23
CA GLY A 337 -13.44 -9.92 -9.24
C GLY A 337 -14.40 -9.17 -8.30
N ASP A 338 -14.76 -7.93 -8.64
CA ASP A 338 -15.75 -7.14 -7.93
C ASP A 338 -17.01 -6.93 -8.79
N ASP A 339 -18.18 -7.16 -8.18
CA ASP A 339 -19.49 -6.98 -8.81
C ASP A 339 -20.08 -5.58 -8.57
N GLU A 340 -19.43 -4.76 -7.72
CA GLU A 340 -19.86 -3.39 -7.45
C GLU A 340 -18.96 -2.37 -8.14
N LYS A 341 -19.56 -1.25 -8.57
CA LYS A 341 -18.81 -0.13 -9.12
C LYS A 341 -17.71 0.31 -8.15
N PHE A 342 -16.53 0.56 -8.70
CA PHE A 342 -15.36 0.93 -7.92
C PHE A 342 -15.62 2.17 -7.05
N SER A 343 -15.28 2.06 -5.78
CA SER A 343 -15.39 3.14 -4.81
C SER A 343 -14.32 2.98 -3.74
N LEU A 344 -13.60 4.05 -3.43
CA LEU A 344 -12.61 4.05 -2.35
C LEU A 344 -13.22 3.81 -0.97
N ILE A 345 -14.47 4.20 -0.79
CA ILE A 345 -15.19 4.06 0.48
C ILE A 345 -15.44 2.58 0.80
N LYS A 346 -15.64 1.75 -0.24
CA LYS A 346 -15.94 0.32 -0.10
C LYS A 346 -14.82 -0.46 0.57
N TYR A 347 -13.57 -0.18 0.21
CA TYR A 347 -12.40 -0.94 0.66
C TYR A 347 -11.77 -0.39 1.94
N GLY A 348 -12.03 0.86 2.29
CA GLY A 348 -11.50 1.51 3.48
C GLY A 348 -12.15 1.05 4.79
N LYS A 349 -12.30 -0.26 5.04
CA LYS A 349 -13.01 -0.79 6.22
C LYS A 349 -12.29 -0.60 7.56
N ALA A 350 -11.10 -0.03 7.64
CA ALA A 350 -10.48 0.37 8.91
C ALA A 350 -9.19 1.18 8.76
N GLU A 351 -8.99 2.13 9.63
CA GLU A 351 -7.76 2.89 9.94
C GLU A 351 -7.03 3.51 8.76
N CYS A 352 -7.65 3.70 7.63
CA CYS A 352 -6.91 4.08 6.47
C CYS A 352 -7.18 5.48 5.97
N SER A 353 -6.41 6.33 6.48
CA SER A 353 -6.04 7.58 5.87
C SER A 353 -5.22 7.44 4.57
N ALA A 354 -4.67 6.27 4.21
CA ALA A 354 -3.93 6.15 2.95
C ALA A 354 -4.84 6.45 1.74
N GLY A 355 -6.04 5.90 1.66
CA GLY A 355 -6.99 6.24 0.60
C GLY A 355 -7.48 7.70 0.64
N LEU A 356 -7.58 8.30 1.82
CA LEU A 356 -7.88 9.72 2.02
C LEU A 356 -6.78 10.62 1.43
N PHE A 357 -5.52 10.27 1.69
CA PHE A 357 -4.37 11.05 1.21
C PHE A 357 -4.13 10.84 -0.28
N ASP A 358 -4.41 9.64 -0.78
CA ASP A 358 -4.34 9.39 -2.23
C ASP A 358 -5.37 10.24 -3.00
N ILE A 359 -6.58 10.48 -2.46
CA ILE A 359 -7.55 11.42 -3.05
C ILE A 359 -6.98 12.83 -3.08
N ILE A 360 -6.39 13.30 -1.98
CA ILE A 360 -5.79 14.62 -1.90
C ILE A 360 -4.62 14.74 -2.90
N GLU A 361 -3.76 13.72 -2.96
CA GLU A 361 -2.61 13.71 -3.88
C GLU A 361 -3.06 13.67 -5.35
N ILE A 362 -4.14 12.94 -5.67
CA ILE A 362 -4.73 12.93 -7.02
C ILE A 362 -5.25 14.32 -7.41
N ASP A 363 -5.96 14.99 -6.51
CA ASP A 363 -6.43 16.35 -6.79
C ASP A 363 -5.26 17.33 -6.92
N GLN A 364 -4.20 17.22 -6.10
CA GLN A 364 -2.98 18.01 -6.25
C GLN A 364 -2.27 17.79 -7.59
N ASP A 365 -2.13 16.53 -8.01
CA ASP A 365 -1.51 16.19 -9.29
C ASP A 365 -2.35 16.71 -10.45
N SER A 366 -3.68 16.55 -10.39
CA SER A 366 -4.61 17.07 -11.40
C SER A 366 -4.54 18.60 -11.53
N ILE A 367 -4.50 19.31 -10.40
CA ILE A 367 -4.34 20.78 -10.36
C ILE A 367 -3.02 21.18 -11.03
N ARG A 368 -1.92 20.53 -10.65
CA ARG A 368 -0.57 20.82 -11.18
C ARG A 368 -0.47 20.56 -12.69
N GLU A 369 -0.99 19.40 -13.15
CA GLU A 369 -0.98 19.04 -14.57
C GLU A 369 -1.77 20.06 -15.41
N LYS A 370 -2.97 20.44 -14.95
CA LYS A 370 -3.85 21.37 -15.67
C LYS A 370 -3.32 22.80 -15.67
N LEU A 371 -2.75 23.27 -14.55
CA LEU A 371 -2.05 24.57 -14.53
C LEU A 371 -0.88 24.57 -15.51
N GLY A 372 -0.07 23.51 -15.54
CA GLY A 372 1.02 23.36 -16.50
C GLY A 372 0.55 23.27 -17.97
N GLU A 373 -0.66 22.76 -18.22
CA GLU A 373 -1.26 22.73 -19.55
C GLU A 373 -1.71 24.12 -19.99
N ILE A 374 -2.34 24.90 -19.10
CA ILE A 374 -2.69 26.31 -19.35
C ILE A 374 -1.43 27.12 -19.64
N ASP A 375 -0.37 26.97 -18.82
CA ASP A 375 0.88 27.70 -19.04
C ASP A 375 1.54 27.36 -20.40
N LYS A 376 1.43 26.12 -20.87
CA LYS A 376 1.91 25.71 -22.19
C LYS A 376 1.11 26.34 -23.34
N ILE A 377 -0.22 26.46 -23.18
CA ILE A 377 -1.08 27.08 -24.20
C ILE A 377 -0.80 28.60 -24.26
N LEU A 378 -0.57 29.24 -23.12
CA LEU A 378 -0.31 30.67 -23.05
C LEU A 378 1.13 31.05 -23.50
N GLY A 379 2.08 30.09 -23.50
CA GLY A 379 3.49 30.32 -23.84
C GLY A 379 4.30 31.01 -22.74
N ASP A 380 5.61 31.30 -23.04
CA ASP A 380 6.56 31.82 -22.04
C ASP A 380 6.39 33.32 -21.68
N ASP A 381 5.48 34.04 -22.33
CA ASP A 381 5.26 35.45 -22.09
C ASP A 381 4.36 35.71 -20.87
N LYS A 382 4.98 35.67 -19.68
CA LYS A 382 4.32 35.85 -18.37
C LYS A 382 3.86 37.30 -18.07
N SER A 383 3.95 38.24 -19.03
CA SER A 383 3.62 39.65 -18.82
C SER A 383 2.12 39.98 -18.89
N HIS A 384 1.27 38.99 -19.08
CA HIS A 384 -0.17 39.18 -19.32
C HIS A 384 -0.98 39.32 -18.02
N THR A 385 -0.71 40.34 -17.23
CA THR A 385 -1.49 40.64 -16.00
C THR A 385 -2.82 41.38 -16.25
N ASP A 386 -3.11 41.79 -17.50
CA ASP A 386 -4.31 42.57 -17.85
C ASP A 386 -5.29 41.82 -18.81
N LEU A 387 -5.40 40.52 -18.66
CA LEU A 387 -6.21 39.69 -19.59
C LEU A 387 -7.70 39.73 -19.29
N THR A 388 -8.42 40.59 -19.96
CA THR A 388 -9.90 40.60 -19.96
C THR A 388 -10.50 39.78 -21.11
N ASN A 389 -9.74 39.40 -22.16
CA ASN A 389 -10.21 38.64 -23.30
C ASN A 389 -9.17 37.60 -23.76
N LEU A 390 -9.46 36.31 -23.55
CA LEU A 390 -8.63 35.19 -23.99
C LEU A 390 -8.46 35.10 -25.50
N THR A 391 -9.52 35.46 -26.26
CA THR A 391 -9.56 35.39 -27.72
C THR A 391 -8.60 36.36 -28.41
N ASP A 392 -8.05 37.33 -27.68
CA ASP A 392 -7.03 38.25 -28.20
C ASP A 392 -5.60 37.64 -28.19
N ILE A 393 -5.42 36.50 -27.51
CA ILE A 393 -4.10 35.87 -27.27
C ILE A 393 -4.04 34.47 -27.85
N VAL A 394 -5.13 33.69 -27.76
CA VAL A 394 -5.22 32.31 -28.24
C VAL A 394 -6.43 32.16 -29.16
N ASN A 395 -6.42 31.12 -30.00
CA ASN A 395 -7.56 30.83 -30.83
C ASN A 395 -8.80 30.40 -30.01
N GLU A 396 -9.98 30.40 -30.61
CA GLU A 396 -11.27 30.12 -29.94
C GLU A 396 -11.33 28.71 -29.32
N GLU A 397 -10.63 27.71 -29.90
CA GLU A 397 -10.57 26.34 -29.41
C GLU A 397 -9.72 26.28 -28.13
N ASP A 398 -8.56 26.91 -28.13
CA ASP A 398 -7.66 27.00 -26.95
C ASP A 398 -8.31 27.82 -25.82
N ALA A 399 -9.06 28.90 -26.17
CA ALA A 399 -9.78 29.68 -25.17
C ALA A 399 -10.82 28.83 -24.43
N LYS A 400 -11.67 28.07 -25.15
CA LYS A 400 -12.65 27.14 -24.57
C LYS A 400 -11.97 26.04 -23.72
N LYS A 401 -10.82 25.56 -24.18
CA LYS A 401 -10.04 24.57 -23.45
C LYS A 401 -9.52 25.13 -22.13
N ILE A 402 -8.99 26.36 -22.11
CA ILE A 402 -8.52 27.04 -20.90
C ILE A 402 -9.67 27.25 -19.92
N GLU A 403 -10.83 27.73 -20.37
CA GLU A 403 -12.02 27.91 -19.50
C GLU A 403 -12.42 26.60 -18.81
N LYS A 404 -12.46 25.50 -19.56
CA LYS A 404 -12.74 24.17 -19.00
C LYS A 404 -11.67 23.74 -17.98
N LEU A 405 -10.38 23.94 -18.29
CA LEU A 405 -9.29 23.59 -17.37
C LEU A 405 -9.37 24.40 -16.08
N LEU A 406 -9.68 25.71 -16.15
CA LEU A 406 -9.87 26.56 -14.97
C LEU A 406 -11.03 26.07 -14.09
N HIS A 407 -12.15 25.70 -14.71
CA HIS A 407 -13.28 25.12 -13.98
C HIS A 407 -12.90 23.81 -13.26
N ASP A 408 -12.26 22.89 -13.96
CA ASP A 408 -11.79 21.62 -13.41
C ASP A 408 -10.77 21.80 -12.29
N ILE A 409 -9.91 22.82 -12.38
CA ILE A 409 -8.94 23.16 -11.33
C ILE A 409 -9.67 23.63 -10.07
N VAL A 410 -10.54 24.65 -10.19
CA VAL A 410 -11.28 25.19 -9.03
C VAL A 410 -12.16 24.11 -8.38
N PHE A 411 -12.76 23.23 -9.16
CA PHE A 411 -13.48 22.08 -8.62
C PHE A 411 -12.58 21.17 -7.79
N SER A 412 -11.39 20.79 -8.31
CA SER A 412 -10.42 19.97 -7.60
C SER A 412 -9.89 20.67 -6.35
N GLU A 413 -9.62 21.97 -6.39
CA GLU A 413 -9.22 22.79 -5.23
C GLU A 413 -10.28 22.77 -4.11
N ASN A 414 -11.56 22.96 -4.49
CA ASN A 414 -12.64 22.93 -3.52
C ASN A 414 -12.88 21.54 -2.91
N ARG A 415 -12.61 20.46 -3.65
CA ARG A 415 -12.79 19.08 -3.20
C ARG A 415 -11.65 18.56 -2.36
N MET A 416 -10.42 18.91 -2.69
CA MET A 416 -9.17 18.29 -2.24
C MET A 416 -9.12 18.00 -0.73
N LEU A 417 -9.46 18.98 0.11
CA LEU A 417 -9.36 18.84 1.57
C LEU A 417 -10.67 18.51 2.28
N LEU A 418 -11.82 18.40 1.58
CA LEU A 418 -13.13 18.12 2.21
C LEU A 418 -13.13 16.81 3.00
N VAL A 419 -12.40 15.83 2.52
CA VAL A 419 -12.24 14.54 3.17
C VAL A 419 -11.61 14.65 4.56
N THR A 420 -10.77 15.67 4.81
CA THR A 420 -10.19 15.94 6.14
C THR A 420 -11.23 16.46 7.12
N ARG A 421 -12.40 16.90 6.64
CA ARG A 421 -13.57 17.36 7.42
C ARG A 421 -14.66 16.31 7.52
N GLY A 422 -14.38 15.10 7.07
CA GLY A 422 -15.34 14.01 7.12
C GLY A 422 -16.47 14.17 6.10
N LEU A 423 -16.24 14.91 5.01
CA LEU A 423 -17.18 15.08 3.92
C LEU A 423 -16.81 14.20 2.73
N ASP A 424 -17.81 13.55 2.16
CA ASP A 424 -17.76 12.76 0.93
C ASP A 424 -18.82 13.31 -0.03
N PRO A 425 -18.51 14.42 -0.74
CA PRO A 425 -19.47 15.07 -1.61
C PRO A 425 -19.80 14.18 -2.81
N ARG A 426 -21.10 14.13 -3.18
CA ARG A 426 -21.60 13.31 -4.28
C ARG A 426 -22.01 14.14 -5.49
N THR A 427 -22.14 15.43 -5.33
CA THR A 427 -22.48 16.39 -6.37
C THR A 427 -21.55 17.58 -6.32
N ASP A 428 -21.42 18.31 -7.44
CA ASP A 428 -20.61 19.53 -7.52
C ASP A 428 -21.07 20.56 -6.47
N GLU A 429 -22.38 20.66 -6.27
CA GLU A 429 -22.95 21.55 -5.27
C GLU A 429 -22.55 21.18 -3.84
N ASP A 430 -22.45 19.88 -3.53
CA ASP A 430 -21.94 19.41 -2.24
C ASP A 430 -20.46 19.79 -2.02
N VAL A 431 -19.66 19.78 -3.12
CA VAL A 431 -18.26 20.21 -3.08
C VAL A 431 -18.15 21.68 -2.73
N TYR A 432 -18.87 22.53 -3.47
CA TYR A 432 -18.83 23.98 -3.27
C TYR A 432 -19.37 24.39 -1.91
N ASN A 433 -20.52 23.84 -1.49
CA ASN A 433 -21.10 24.10 -0.18
C ASN A 433 -20.22 23.61 0.96
N GLY A 434 -19.62 22.44 0.81
CA GLY A 434 -18.69 21.87 1.78
C GLY A 434 -17.46 22.76 1.95
N PHE A 435 -16.85 23.21 0.86
CA PHE A 435 -15.68 24.08 0.90
C PHE A 435 -15.99 25.44 1.53
N GLU A 436 -17.08 26.08 1.13
CA GLU A 436 -17.49 27.36 1.72
C GLU A 436 -17.72 27.24 3.22
N LYS A 437 -18.43 26.20 3.65
CA LYS A 437 -18.79 26.00 5.05
C LYS A 437 -17.57 25.63 5.92
N GLU A 438 -16.79 24.63 5.51
CA GLU A 438 -15.78 24.02 6.36
C GLU A 438 -14.40 24.71 6.26
N PHE A 439 -14.18 25.51 5.23
CA PHE A 439 -12.90 26.19 5.03
C PHE A 439 -13.01 27.71 5.02
N ILE A 440 -13.93 28.29 4.24
CA ILE A 440 -14.07 29.74 4.15
C ILE A 440 -14.79 30.30 5.37
N ALA A 441 -15.98 29.80 5.70
CA ALA A 441 -16.74 30.25 6.87
C ALA A 441 -16.06 29.91 8.21
N ALA A 442 -15.27 28.84 8.24
CA ALA A 442 -14.44 28.45 9.39
C ALA A 442 -13.17 29.32 9.54
N GLY A 443 -12.89 30.22 8.59
CA GLY A 443 -11.73 31.12 8.64
C GLY A 443 -10.40 30.44 8.36
N ILE A 444 -10.38 29.21 7.85
CA ILE A 444 -9.17 28.48 7.48
C ILE A 444 -8.61 29.02 6.17
N ILE A 445 -9.51 29.31 5.22
CA ILE A 445 -9.20 29.89 3.91
C ILE A 445 -9.79 31.31 3.89
N PRO A 446 -8.99 32.32 3.42
CA PRO A 446 -9.46 33.71 3.35
C PRO A 446 -10.72 33.89 2.47
N GLN A 447 -11.60 34.81 2.88
CA GLN A 447 -12.86 35.13 2.21
C GLN A 447 -12.70 35.54 0.73
N LYS A 448 -11.56 36.08 0.33
CA LYS A 448 -11.30 36.48 -1.05
C LYS A 448 -11.44 35.31 -2.07
N PHE A 449 -11.22 34.06 -1.63
CA PHE A 449 -11.33 32.89 -2.50
C PHE A 449 -12.77 32.45 -2.75
N LYS A 450 -13.75 32.98 -2.01
CA LYS A 450 -15.16 32.67 -2.23
C LYS A 450 -15.64 33.00 -3.64
N VAL A 451 -15.05 34.04 -4.24
CA VAL A 451 -15.38 34.44 -5.61
C VAL A 451 -15.08 33.35 -6.64
N LEU A 452 -14.04 32.51 -6.42
CA LEU A 452 -13.71 31.40 -7.32
C LEU A 452 -14.81 30.33 -7.28
N THR A 453 -15.27 29.96 -6.08
CA THR A 453 -16.37 29.01 -5.89
C THR A 453 -17.67 29.50 -6.52
N GLU A 454 -18.02 30.80 -6.32
CA GLU A 454 -19.23 31.40 -6.90
C GLU A 454 -19.16 31.45 -8.44
N LYS A 455 -18.00 31.76 -9.01
CA LYS A 455 -17.80 31.79 -10.47
C LYS A 455 -17.81 30.37 -11.06
N ALA A 456 -17.20 29.40 -10.39
CA ALA A 456 -17.23 28.01 -10.81
C ALA A 456 -18.67 27.46 -10.87
N ARG A 457 -19.49 27.72 -9.84
CA ARG A 457 -20.93 27.35 -9.84
C ARG A 457 -21.71 27.86 -11.05
N ASN A 458 -21.36 29.05 -11.53
CA ASN A 458 -22.03 29.70 -12.60
C ASN A 458 -21.36 29.49 -13.97
N ASN A 459 -20.35 28.63 -14.07
CA ASN A 459 -19.55 28.43 -15.29
C ASN A 459 -18.97 29.75 -15.85
N ASN A 460 -18.49 30.64 -14.99
CA ASN A 460 -18.12 32.02 -15.32
C ASN A 460 -16.66 32.34 -14.91
N LEU A 461 -15.81 31.30 -14.86
CA LEU A 461 -14.38 31.48 -14.61
C LEU A 461 -13.69 31.99 -15.87
N LEU A 462 -12.90 33.04 -15.71
CA LEU A 462 -12.11 33.66 -16.78
C LEU A 462 -10.62 33.53 -16.45
N ILE A 463 -9.75 33.71 -17.45
CA ILE A 463 -8.29 33.66 -17.26
C ILE A 463 -7.78 34.72 -16.25
N ALA A 464 -8.50 35.81 -16.10
CA ALA A 464 -8.21 36.85 -15.12
C ALA A 464 -8.18 36.33 -13.66
N GLU A 465 -8.87 35.22 -13.37
CA GLU A 465 -8.84 34.59 -12.06
C GLU A 465 -7.63 33.67 -11.83
N LYS A 466 -6.86 33.34 -12.89
CA LYS A 466 -5.72 32.41 -12.79
C LYS A 466 -4.75 32.75 -11.65
N PRO A 467 -4.33 34.03 -11.44
CA PRO A 467 -3.45 34.34 -10.30
C PRO A 467 -4.05 34.00 -8.92
N LEU A 468 -5.38 34.17 -8.78
CA LEU A 468 -6.08 33.82 -7.55
C LEU A 468 -6.24 32.30 -7.38
N ILE A 469 -6.41 31.56 -8.49
CA ILE A 469 -6.41 30.11 -8.53
C ILE A 469 -5.04 29.56 -8.14
N ASP A 470 -3.96 30.06 -8.73
CA ASP A 470 -2.58 29.68 -8.38
C ASP A 470 -2.28 29.91 -6.89
N GLU A 471 -2.76 31.03 -6.34
CA GLU A 471 -2.62 31.34 -4.91
C GLU A 471 -3.41 30.37 -4.02
N LEU A 472 -4.62 29.98 -4.43
CA LEU A 472 -5.42 29.00 -3.72
C LEU A 472 -4.78 27.61 -3.75
N ALA A 473 -4.29 27.18 -4.91
CA ALA A 473 -3.56 25.91 -5.07
C ALA A 473 -2.36 25.82 -4.12
N GLN A 474 -1.57 26.91 -4.03
CA GLN A 474 -0.42 26.97 -3.12
C GLN A 474 -0.87 26.92 -1.65
N LEU A 475 -1.88 27.69 -1.27
CA LEU A 475 -2.41 27.70 0.09
C LEU A 475 -2.93 26.31 0.51
N LEU A 476 -3.68 25.62 -0.35
CA LEU A 476 -4.18 24.28 -0.09
C LEU A 476 -3.05 23.26 0.06
N ASN A 477 -2.01 23.37 -0.76
CA ASN A 477 -0.81 22.56 -0.63
C ASN A 477 -0.12 22.79 0.73
N ASP A 478 0.06 24.05 1.13
CA ASP A 478 0.68 24.41 2.40
C ASP A 478 -0.15 23.93 3.60
N LEU A 479 -1.48 24.04 3.55
CA LEU A 479 -2.37 23.48 4.56
C LEU A 479 -2.21 21.96 4.67
N TYR A 480 -2.15 21.27 3.55
CA TYR A 480 -1.97 19.82 3.53
C TYR A 480 -0.60 19.39 4.09
N GLN A 481 0.48 20.10 3.72
CA GLN A 481 1.82 19.80 4.21
C GLN A 481 1.98 20.04 5.72
N ASN A 482 1.28 21.04 6.26
CA ASN A 482 1.34 21.43 7.68
C ASN A 482 0.23 20.81 8.55
N MET A 483 -0.60 19.94 7.97
CA MET A 483 -1.66 19.24 8.70
C MET A 483 -1.09 18.27 9.73
N ASP A 484 -1.63 18.30 10.95
CA ASP A 484 -1.24 17.38 12.01
C ASP A 484 -1.99 16.03 11.94
N ASP A 485 -1.64 15.10 12.84
CA ASP A 485 -2.25 13.77 12.92
C ASP A 485 -3.75 13.80 13.30
N SER A 486 -4.24 14.93 13.82
CA SER A 486 -5.65 15.17 14.14
C SER A 486 -6.42 15.79 12.98
N LEU A 487 -5.81 15.86 11.79
CA LEU A 487 -6.35 16.48 10.59
C LEU A 487 -6.63 18.00 10.79
N GLN A 488 -5.90 18.65 11.71
CA GLN A 488 -5.97 20.07 11.93
C GLN A 488 -4.87 20.80 11.15
N PHE A 489 -5.22 21.98 10.65
CA PHE A 489 -4.30 22.82 9.89
C PHE A 489 -3.63 23.83 10.82
N LYS A 490 -2.30 23.93 10.77
CA LYS A 490 -1.56 25.00 11.43
C LYS A 490 -1.42 26.15 10.44
N LEU A 491 -2.03 27.27 10.74
CA LEU A 491 -1.87 28.50 9.98
C LEU A 491 -0.46 29.05 10.23
N SER A 492 0.21 29.55 9.18
CA SER A 492 1.60 30.02 9.20
C SER A 492 1.89 31.22 10.13
N SER A 493 0.87 31.79 10.75
CA SER A 493 1.03 32.83 11.76
C SER A 493 1.51 32.35 13.13
N ASP A 494 1.50 31.04 13.40
CA ASP A 494 1.95 30.48 14.68
C ASP A 494 3.39 29.95 14.66
N SER A 495 4.07 29.95 13.50
CA SER A 495 5.44 29.41 13.38
C SER A 495 6.55 30.33 13.89
N SER A 496 6.25 31.59 14.26
CA SER A 496 7.27 32.55 14.73
C SER A 496 7.48 32.58 16.25
N GLN A 497 6.72 31.81 17.06
CA GLN A 497 6.86 31.85 18.52
C GLN A 497 7.26 30.54 19.21
N THR A 498 7.34 29.40 18.50
CA THR A 498 7.61 28.10 19.15
C THR A 498 9.04 27.58 18.97
N ASP A 499 9.82 28.05 18.01
CA ASP A 499 11.20 27.56 17.80
C ASP A 499 12.26 28.21 18.69
N ALA A 500 11.93 29.29 19.42
CA ALA A 500 12.85 29.98 20.31
C ALA A 500 12.80 29.53 21.78
N LYS A 501 11.80 28.74 22.18
CA LYS A 501 11.68 28.24 23.58
C LYS A 501 12.14 26.80 23.78
N ASP A 502 12.09 25.97 22.74
CA ASP A 502 12.48 24.54 22.85
C ASP A 502 14.00 24.29 22.75
N SER A 503 14.78 25.28 22.29
CA SER A 503 16.25 25.15 22.22
C SER A 503 16.98 25.52 23.51
N LYS A 504 16.31 26.18 24.47
CA LYS A 504 16.93 26.57 25.77
C LYS A 504 16.60 25.65 26.95
N GLU A 505 15.58 24.81 26.85
CA GLU A 505 15.25 23.86 27.93
C GLU A 505 15.90 22.47 27.78
N LYS A 506 16.49 22.15 26.61
CA LYS A 506 17.15 20.85 26.39
C LYS A 506 18.60 20.79 26.84
N ASP A 507 19.26 21.91 27.03
CA ASP A 507 20.65 21.92 27.52
C ASP A 507 20.79 21.86 29.04
N ASN A 508 19.71 22.09 29.82
CA ASN A 508 19.75 22.02 31.28
C ASN A 508 19.24 20.70 31.91
N GLN A 509 18.80 19.73 31.09
CA GLN A 509 18.37 18.42 31.61
C GLN A 509 19.37 17.28 31.31
N LYS A 510 20.49 17.55 30.61
CA LYS A 510 21.53 16.56 30.32
C LYS A 510 22.60 16.37 31.39
N GLU A 511 22.62 17.22 32.42
CA GLU A 511 23.62 17.12 33.51
C GLU A 511 23.13 16.50 34.82
N LYS A 512 21.88 16.03 34.93
CA LYS A 512 21.34 15.51 36.22
C LYS A 512 20.80 14.09 36.23
N SER A 513 21.01 13.25 35.20
CA SER A 513 20.53 11.86 35.21
C SER A 513 21.60 10.78 34.91
N VAL A 514 22.84 11.02 35.32
CA VAL A 514 23.88 9.99 35.36
C VAL A 514 24.36 9.91 36.78
N LYS A 515 23.59 9.30 37.67
CA LYS A 515 24.04 8.63 38.90
C LYS A 515 22.84 8.00 39.58
N SER A 516 22.89 6.71 39.67
CA SER A 516 22.11 5.74 40.47
C SER A 516 21.20 4.87 39.60
N VAL A 517 21.64 3.70 39.35
CA VAL A 517 21.19 2.43 39.90
C VAL A 517 22.14 1.33 39.41
N CYS A 518 23.16 1.04 40.19
CA CYS A 518 23.80 -0.27 40.23
C CYS A 518 23.34 -0.95 41.51
N VAL A 519 23.26 -2.29 41.43
CA VAL A 519 23.24 -3.26 42.53
C VAL A 519 21.85 -3.71 43.02
N SER A 520 21.44 -4.88 42.59
CA SER A 520 21.35 -6.03 43.52
C SER A 520 21.07 -7.32 42.72
N GLU A 521 22.06 -8.19 42.82
CA GLU A 521 21.97 -9.64 42.58
C GLU A 521 21.13 -10.32 43.67
N SER A 522 20.44 -11.39 43.29
CA SER A 522 20.52 -12.71 43.92
C SER A 522 19.40 -13.62 43.43
N LYS A 523 19.71 -14.65 42.72
CA LYS A 523 19.94 -16.06 43.14
C LYS A 523 18.67 -16.88 43.41
N ASN A 524 18.69 -17.99 42.67
CA ASN A 524 18.14 -19.34 42.96
C ASN A 524 16.69 -19.58 42.56
N ALA A 525 16.38 -20.56 41.82
CA ALA A 525 16.85 -21.92 41.49
C ALA A 525 15.64 -22.85 41.53
N ASN A 526 15.67 -23.79 40.60
CA ASN A 526 14.99 -25.09 40.62
C ASN A 526 13.49 -25.16 40.22
N ASP A 527 13.28 -25.68 39.04
CA ASP A 527 13.16 -27.13 38.71
C ASP A 527 11.77 -27.69 38.96
N LYS A 528 11.09 -28.09 37.91
CA LYS A 528 10.54 -29.42 37.62
C LYS A 528 9.45 -29.42 36.56
N SER A 529 9.80 -30.10 35.47
CA SER A 529 9.10 -31.20 34.80
C SER A 529 7.63 -31.05 34.41
N VAL A 530 7.47 -31.02 33.07
CA VAL A 530 6.78 -32.04 32.24
C VAL A 530 5.58 -32.74 32.89
N GLU A 531 4.41 -32.55 32.29
CA GLU A 531 3.64 -33.66 31.76
C GLU A 531 2.48 -33.20 30.89
N SER A 532 2.38 -33.88 29.80
CA SER A 532 1.36 -33.93 28.77
C SER A 532 -0.01 -34.37 29.30
N VAL A 533 -1.05 -34.07 28.52
CA VAL A 533 -2.01 -35.03 27.99
C VAL A 533 -3.49 -34.66 28.10
N LYS A 534 -4.12 -34.70 26.93
CA LYS A 534 -5.47 -35.20 26.54
C LYS A 534 -6.74 -34.46 26.96
N SER A 535 -7.34 -34.02 25.88
CA SER A 535 -8.79 -34.15 25.48
C SER A 535 -9.75 -34.77 26.48
N VAL A 536 -10.93 -34.23 26.53
CA VAL A 536 -12.27 -34.81 26.40
C VAL A 536 -13.31 -34.03 27.22
N GLY A 537 -14.29 -33.47 26.56
CA GLY A 537 -15.71 -33.70 26.70
C GLY A 537 -16.47 -33.12 27.89
N GLN A 538 -17.25 -32.13 27.55
CA GLN A 538 -18.64 -31.94 27.99
C GLN A 538 -19.04 -32.00 29.48
N LYS A 539 -19.69 -30.92 29.85
CA LYS A 539 -20.93 -30.76 30.61
C LYS A 539 -20.86 -30.15 32.01
N ASN A 540 -21.63 -29.10 32.08
CA ASN A 540 -22.50 -28.64 33.16
C ASN A 540 -21.94 -28.03 34.43
N GLY A 541 -22.35 -26.79 34.59
CA GLY A 541 -23.02 -26.46 35.85
C GLY A 541 -22.41 -25.32 36.63
N SER A 542 -23.03 -24.17 36.47
CA SER A 542 -23.38 -23.19 37.51
C SER A 542 -22.35 -22.84 38.61
N GLU A 543 -22.36 -21.55 38.86
CA GLU A 543 -21.85 -20.87 40.05
C GLU A 543 -20.43 -20.30 39.90
N ASN A 544 -20.40 -19.07 39.35
CA ASN A 544 -19.68 -17.93 39.90
C ASN A 544 -19.84 -16.69 38.99
N GLU A 545 -21.08 -16.30 38.77
CA GLU A 545 -21.46 -14.90 38.49
C GLU A 545 -21.76 -14.27 39.83
N GLU A 546 -20.80 -13.62 40.42
CA GLU A 546 -21.01 -12.55 41.44
C GLU A 546 -19.63 -12.00 41.80
N LYS A 547 -19.18 -10.99 41.02
CA LYS A 547 -18.31 -9.90 41.45
C LYS A 547 -17.78 -9.05 40.31
N GLU A 548 -18.63 -8.61 39.41
CA GLU A 548 -18.35 -7.48 38.52
C GLU A 548 -19.60 -6.65 38.21
N SER A 549 -20.50 -6.57 39.17
CA SER A 549 -21.70 -5.73 39.08
C SER A 549 -21.77 -4.71 40.23
N ALA A 550 -20.80 -3.82 40.29
CA ALA A 550 -20.87 -2.67 41.16
C ALA A 550 -20.04 -1.49 40.64
N GLU A 551 -20.33 -1.02 39.41
CA GLU A 551 -20.01 0.34 38.97
C GLU A 551 -20.78 0.72 37.69
N SER A 552 -22.03 0.38 37.62
CA SER A 552 -22.95 0.93 36.61
C SER A 552 -23.74 2.11 37.20
N ALA A 553 -23.03 3.05 37.82
CA ALA A 553 -23.51 4.40 37.96
C ALA A 553 -23.57 5.00 36.56
N ALA A 554 -24.74 5.47 36.10
CA ALA A 554 -24.99 5.97 34.75
C ALA A 554 -23.88 6.95 34.30
N ILE A 555 -22.93 6.47 33.49
CA ILE A 555 -21.88 7.31 32.91
C ILE A 555 -22.58 8.29 31.97
N SER A 556 -22.62 9.57 32.34
CA SER A 556 -23.18 10.64 31.51
C SER A 556 -22.13 11.10 30.51
N PRO A 557 -22.36 10.98 29.19
CA PRO A 557 -21.41 11.47 28.19
C PRO A 557 -21.44 13.01 28.12
N ASP A 558 -20.26 13.61 27.95
CA ASP A 558 -20.10 15.06 27.76
C ASP A 558 -20.53 15.50 26.36
N VAL A 559 -20.30 14.64 25.36
CA VAL A 559 -20.64 14.90 23.95
C VAL A 559 -21.32 13.66 23.37
N LYS A 560 -22.38 13.88 22.57
CA LYS A 560 -23.10 12.83 21.85
C LYS A 560 -23.08 13.10 20.36
N LYS A 561 -22.80 12.06 19.57
CA LYS A 561 -22.81 12.11 18.10
C LYS A 561 -23.50 10.88 17.52
N ASP A 562 -24.30 11.08 16.50
CA ASP A 562 -24.94 10.02 15.73
C ASP A 562 -24.19 9.86 14.40
N PHE A 563 -23.55 8.70 14.20
CA PHE A 563 -22.81 8.35 12.99
C PHE A 563 -23.43 7.16 12.27
N ARG A 564 -24.71 6.86 12.56
CA ARG A 564 -25.46 5.86 11.79
C ARG A 564 -25.66 6.35 10.35
N GLY A 565 -25.62 5.44 9.39
CA GLY A 565 -25.63 5.75 7.96
C GLY A 565 -24.30 6.33 7.43
N VAL A 566 -23.30 6.49 8.30
CA VAL A 566 -21.96 6.94 7.89
C VAL A 566 -21.08 5.73 7.65
N MET A 567 -20.60 5.57 6.43
CA MET A 567 -19.75 4.43 6.05
C MET A 567 -18.32 4.59 6.54
N CYS A 568 -17.62 3.47 6.77
CA CYS A 568 -16.18 3.47 7.05
C CYS A 568 -15.40 3.89 5.77
N PRO A 569 -14.34 4.72 5.89
CA PRO A 569 -13.67 5.19 7.11
C PRO A 569 -14.24 6.47 7.73
N MET A 570 -15.28 7.08 7.14
CA MET A 570 -15.78 8.39 7.53
C MET A 570 -16.35 8.45 8.95
N ASN A 571 -16.92 7.37 9.47
CA ASN A 571 -17.38 7.28 10.86
C ASN A 571 -16.19 7.38 11.85
N PHE A 572 -15.02 6.79 11.55
CA PHE A 572 -13.82 6.97 12.36
C PHE A 572 -13.27 8.41 12.27
N VAL A 573 -13.22 8.99 11.07
CA VAL A 573 -12.80 10.39 10.87
C VAL A 573 -13.71 11.33 11.66
N LYS A 574 -15.03 11.15 11.60
CA LYS A 574 -16.00 11.93 12.37
C LYS A 574 -15.86 11.71 13.89
N THR A 575 -15.55 10.49 14.33
CA THR A 575 -15.26 10.20 15.74
C THR A 575 -14.00 10.96 16.20
N LYS A 576 -12.94 10.95 15.39
CA LYS A 576 -11.71 11.69 15.67
C LYS A 576 -11.93 13.20 15.72
N ILE A 577 -12.68 13.75 14.76
CA ILE A 577 -13.08 15.16 14.76
C ILE A 577 -13.89 15.51 16.02
N ALA A 578 -14.81 14.65 16.45
CA ALA A 578 -15.59 14.85 17.66
C ALA A 578 -14.74 14.82 18.95
N LEU A 579 -13.73 13.95 19.01
CA LEU A 579 -12.80 13.86 20.13
C LEU A 579 -11.81 15.05 20.17
N THR A 580 -11.46 15.64 19.04
CA THR A 580 -10.43 16.70 18.97
C THR A 580 -10.69 17.88 19.92
N PRO A 581 -11.86 18.54 19.96
CA PRO A 581 -12.12 19.69 20.82
C PRO A 581 -12.33 19.32 22.30
N MET A 582 -12.49 18.03 22.64
CA MET A 582 -12.74 17.57 24.00
C MET A 582 -11.47 17.63 24.86
N GLN A 583 -11.62 17.74 26.16
CA GLN A 583 -10.52 17.69 27.12
C GLN A 583 -10.23 16.24 27.54
N SER A 584 -9.00 15.96 28.02
CA SER A 584 -8.63 14.65 28.57
C SER A 584 -9.60 14.26 29.70
N GLY A 585 -10.05 13.01 29.68
CA GLY A 585 -11.02 12.47 30.65
C GLY A 585 -12.47 12.61 30.25
N GLN A 586 -12.84 13.52 29.35
CA GLN A 586 -14.22 13.68 28.87
C GLN A 586 -14.70 12.47 28.07
N ILE A 587 -16.02 12.26 28.06
CA ILE A 587 -16.65 11.08 27.48
C ILE A 587 -17.49 11.45 26.25
N LEU A 588 -17.15 10.82 25.12
CA LEU A 588 -17.91 10.88 23.88
C LEU A 588 -18.81 9.65 23.75
N GLU A 589 -20.10 9.85 23.52
CA GLU A 589 -21.05 8.83 23.08
C GLU A 589 -21.20 8.91 21.56
N ILE A 590 -21.02 7.78 20.87
CA ILE A 590 -21.30 7.67 19.46
C ILE A 590 -22.27 6.52 19.17
N LEU A 591 -23.13 6.72 18.16
CA LEU A 591 -23.99 5.67 17.62
C LEU A 591 -23.41 5.21 16.28
N LEU A 592 -23.29 3.89 16.09
CA LEU A 592 -22.70 3.25 14.91
C LEU A 592 -23.63 2.16 14.38
N ASP A 593 -23.62 1.96 13.07
CA ASP A 593 -24.30 0.82 12.46
C ASP A 593 -23.63 -0.51 12.81
N ASP A 594 -24.39 -1.59 12.68
CA ASP A 594 -23.87 -2.97 12.78
C ASP A 594 -22.90 -3.28 11.65
N GLY A 595 -21.99 -4.23 11.86
CA GLY A 595 -20.95 -4.62 10.89
C GLY A 595 -19.69 -3.75 10.96
N ALA A 596 -19.17 -3.32 9.81
CA ALA A 596 -17.87 -2.63 9.70
C ALA A 596 -17.67 -1.41 10.63
N PRO A 597 -18.66 -0.54 10.88
CA PRO A 597 -18.50 0.58 11.80
C PRO A 597 -18.15 0.16 13.23
N ILE A 598 -18.89 -0.77 13.78
CA ILE A 598 -18.66 -1.22 15.17
C ILE A 598 -17.42 -2.10 15.31
N GLU A 599 -17.07 -2.87 14.27
CA GLU A 599 -15.87 -3.70 14.28
C GLU A 599 -14.59 -2.86 14.27
N ASN A 600 -14.60 -1.71 13.60
CA ASN A 600 -13.41 -0.95 13.29
C ASN A 600 -13.18 0.29 14.18
N VAL A 601 -14.23 1.07 14.46
CA VAL A 601 -14.07 2.35 15.18
C VAL A 601 -13.52 2.15 16.59
N PRO A 602 -14.00 1.20 17.43
CA PRO A 602 -13.45 1.00 18.76
C PRO A 602 -11.97 0.61 18.77
N GLY A 603 -11.56 -0.25 17.82
CA GLY A 603 -10.16 -0.66 17.65
C GLY A 603 -9.25 0.52 17.29
N SER A 604 -9.69 1.33 16.34
CA SER A 604 -8.98 2.52 15.87
C SER A 604 -8.83 3.57 16.96
N VAL A 605 -9.89 3.82 17.72
CA VAL A 605 -9.92 4.77 18.85
C VAL A 605 -8.98 4.31 19.98
N LYS A 606 -8.97 3.01 20.31
CA LYS A 606 -7.98 2.44 21.23
C LYS A 606 -6.55 2.60 20.74
N GLY A 607 -6.31 2.40 19.43
CA GLY A 607 -5.01 2.58 18.79
C GLY A 607 -4.46 4.01 18.93
N GLU A 608 -5.32 5.03 19.03
CA GLU A 608 -4.94 6.42 19.29
C GLU A 608 -4.75 6.74 20.80
N GLY A 609 -4.95 5.75 21.67
CA GLY A 609 -4.73 5.86 23.11
C GLY A 609 -5.95 6.30 23.91
N HIS A 610 -7.13 6.38 23.29
CA HIS A 610 -8.40 6.62 24.00
C HIS A 610 -8.94 5.32 24.61
N THR A 611 -9.80 5.43 25.63
CA THR A 611 -10.37 4.27 26.34
C THR A 611 -11.82 4.05 25.93
N ILE A 612 -12.16 2.84 25.47
CA ILE A 612 -13.55 2.44 25.28
C ILE A 612 -14.10 2.01 26.64
N LEU A 613 -15.13 2.71 27.10
CA LEU A 613 -15.80 2.47 28.39
C LEU A 613 -16.88 1.40 28.27
N SER A 614 -17.70 1.49 27.22
CA SER A 614 -18.72 0.49 26.92
C SER A 614 -19.02 0.41 25.43
N THR A 615 -19.50 -0.75 25.01
CA THR A 615 -20.02 -1.01 23.67
C THR A 615 -21.31 -1.80 23.86
N GLU A 616 -22.45 -1.19 23.57
CA GLU A 616 -23.78 -1.73 23.82
C GLU A 616 -24.57 -1.81 22.51
N LYS A 617 -25.09 -3.00 22.19
CA LYS A 617 -25.98 -3.19 21.02
C LYS A 617 -27.40 -2.76 21.37
N ILE A 618 -27.97 -1.85 20.57
CA ILE A 618 -29.34 -1.38 20.71
C ILE A 618 -30.09 -1.70 19.42
N GLU A 619 -30.90 -2.75 19.46
CA GLU A 619 -31.64 -3.27 18.29
C GLU A 619 -30.74 -3.49 17.07
N ASN A 620 -30.72 -2.57 16.10
CA ASN A 620 -29.98 -2.66 14.83
C ASN A 620 -28.76 -1.73 14.74
N TYR A 621 -28.34 -1.11 15.87
CA TYR A 621 -27.18 -0.22 15.93
C TYR A 621 -26.42 -0.39 17.26
N TRP A 622 -25.28 0.25 17.38
CA TRP A 622 -24.42 0.19 18.56
C TRP A 622 -24.20 1.56 19.17
N LYS A 623 -24.18 1.59 20.49
CA LYS A 623 -23.77 2.75 21.29
C LYS A 623 -22.38 2.48 21.86
N VAL A 624 -21.45 3.38 21.63
CA VAL A 624 -20.06 3.28 22.13
C VAL A 624 -19.73 4.49 22.96
N LEU A 625 -19.24 4.27 24.18
CA LEU A 625 -18.74 5.32 25.05
C LEU A 625 -17.22 5.33 25.03
N ILE A 626 -16.62 6.49 24.74
CA ILE A 626 -15.19 6.69 24.54
C ILE A 626 -14.72 7.76 25.52
N ARG A 627 -13.75 7.43 26.39
CA ARG A 627 -13.05 8.41 27.22
C ARG A 627 -11.83 8.93 26.48
N LYS A 628 -11.73 10.25 26.31
CA LYS A 628 -10.58 10.89 25.70
C LYS A 628 -9.33 10.71 26.58
N LYS A 629 -8.20 10.35 25.95
CA LYS A 629 -6.86 10.33 26.55
C LYS A 629 -6.46 11.72 27.03
#